data_524e363684092f8a965fbd60e17195ec
#
_entry.id   524e363684092f8a965fbd60e17195ec
#
_cell.length_a   1.000
_cell.length_b   1.000
_cell.length_c   1.000
_cell.angle_alpha   90.00
_cell.angle_beta   90.00
_cell.angle_gamma   90.00
#
_symmetry.space_group_name_H-M   'P 1'
#
loop_
_entity.id
_entity.type
_entity.pdbx_description
1 polymer ?
#
loop_
_entity_poly.entity_id
_entity_poly.type
_entity_poly.pdbx_seq_one_letter_code
_entity_poly.pdbx_strand_id
1 'polypeptide(L)'
;MIYIKSIIDIEYDKLPKESYLRKIPWVKNFQGIDFGKAVTFFVGDNGTGKSTLLEAIAVTLGFNPEGGSGNFCFSTRDTHSELSDVMRVSRGVKKAKDGFFLRAESFYNVATEIENLADRDYSFYNGYGGKSMHSQSHGESFRSLMMNRFRGNGIYLLDEPEAALSPTTQMSMLCILKELEKLDSQFIIVTHSPILLAYPNSDIYEFDEEGIEKKGYKETESYLVTKSFLDNPEQMINLLFEKWGCRETSISTSHRTK
;
A
#
# COMPACT_ATOMS: atom_id res chain seq x y z
N MET A 1 -4.30 -7.90 -17.50
CA MET A 1 -2.94 -8.11 -18.11
C MET A 1 -1.92 -8.17 -16.99
N ILE A 2 -0.82 -8.95 -17.14
CA ILE A 2 0.26 -9.03 -16.14
C ILE A 2 1.53 -8.42 -16.75
N TYR A 3 2.04 -7.36 -16.14
CA TYR A 3 3.25 -6.62 -16.55
C TYR A 3 4.48 -7.06 -15.77
N ILE A 4 4.31 -7.41 -14.47
CA ILE A 4 5.29 -8.13 -13.66
C ILE A 4 4.72 -9.51 -13.40
N LYS A 5 5.48 -10.56 -13.71
CA LYS A 5 5.08 -11.95 -13.49
C LYS A 5 5.50 -12.47 -12.13
N SER A 6 6.73 -12.16 -11.74
CA SER A 6 7.27 -12.62 -10.47
C SER A 6 8.48 -11.79 -10.02
N ILE A 7 8.75 -11.82 -8.74
CA ILE A 7 10.07 -11.55 -8.18
C ILE A 7 10.71 -12.92 -8.01
N ILE A 8 11.80 -13.16 -8.75
CA ILE A 8 12.42 -14.49 -8.85
C ILE A 8 13.31 -14.75 -7.64
N ASP A 9 14.13 -13.74 -7.30
CA ASP A 9 15.22 -13.90 -6.34
C ASP A 9 15.68 -12.54 -5.80
N ILE A 10 16.31 -12.57 -4.63
CA ILE A 10 17.03 -11.47 -4.02
C ILE A 10 18.46 -11.96 -3.76
N GLU A 11 19.43 -11.36 -4.45
CA GLU A 11 20.85 -11.71 -4.31
C GLU A 11 21.40 -11.20 -2.96
N TYR A 12 20.96 -11.84 -1.86
CA TYR A 12 21.23 -11.43 -0.47
C TYR A 12 22.73 -11.17 -0.19
N ASP A 13 23.63 -11.97 -0.78
CA ASP A 13 25.07 -11.85 -0.56
C ASP A 13 25.65 -10.57 -1.15
N LYS A 14 24.97 -9.95 -2.12
CA LYS A 14 25.38 -8.66 -2.70
C LYS A 14 24.99 -7.45 -1.85
N LEU A 15 24.10 -7.62 -0.86
CA LEU A 15 23.72 -6.54 0.03
C LEU A 15 24.92 -6.10 0.88
N PRO A 16 25.14 -4.80 1.09
CA PRO A 16 26.14 -4.29 2.01
C PRO A 16 26.00 -4.92 3.41
N LYS A 17 27.10 -5.16 4.09
CA LYS A 17 27.07 -5.79 5.44
C LYS A 17 26.29 -4.97 6.45
N GLU A 18 26.32 -3.65 6.32
CA GLU A 18 25.64 -2.69 7.20
C GLU A 18 24.21 -2.38 6.76
N SER A 19 23.75 -2.98 5.66
CA SER A 19 22.39 -2.72 5.16
C SER A 19 21.32 -3.16 6.16
N TYR A 20 20.35 -2.27 6.41
CA TYR A 20 19.20 -2.57 7.26
C TYR A 20 18.34 -3.72 6.70
N LEU A 21 18.39 -3.96 5.39
CA LEU A 21 17.68 -5.05 4.71
C LEU A 21 18.08 -6.42 5.23
N ARG A 22 19.32 -6.57 5.74
CA ARG A 22 19.78 -7.82 6.36
C ARG A 22 19.07 -8.16 7.67
N LYS A 23 18.37 -7.17 8.27
CA LYS A 23 17.58 -7.35 9.50
C LYS A 23 16.13 -7.75 9.20
N ILE A 24 15.69 -7.63 7.95
CA ILE A 24 14.35 -8.02 7.54
C ILE A 24 14.32 -9.54 7.36
N PRO A 25 13.48 -10.28 8.12
CA PRO A 25 13.56 -11.74 8.20
C PRO A 25 13.46 -12.45 6.84
N TRP A 26 12.51 -12.05 6.01
CA TRP A 26 12.23 -12.72 4.73
C TRP A 26 13.31 -12.44 3.65
N VAL A 27 14.09 -11.37 3.75
CA VAL A 27 15.06 -11.01 2.70
C VAL A 27 16.12 -12.11 2.50
N LYS A 28 16.57 -12.73 3.60
CA LYS A 28 17.57 -13.80 3.54
C LYS A 28 17.00 -15.09 2.96
N ASN A 29 15.75 -15.38 3.27
CA ASN A 29 15.10 -16.66 2.94
C ASN A 29 14.04 -16.48 1.83
N PHE A 30 14.18 -15.46 1.00
CA PHE A 30 13.23 -15.14 -0.04
C PHE A 30 13.07 -16.31 -1.03
N GLN A 31 11.82 -16.76 -1.22
CA GLN A 31 11.50 -17.90 -2.08
C GLN A 31 10.81 -17.51 -3.39
N GLY A 32 10.74 -16.19 -3.66
CA GLY A 32 10.02 -15.68 -4.83
C GLY A 32 8.57 -15.29 -4.51
N ILE A 33 8.03 -14.41 -5.36
CA ILE A 33 6.61 -14.02 -5.34
C ILE A 33 6.10 -14.08 -6.78
N ASP A 34 4.99 -14.79 -7.00
CA ASP A 34 4.32 -14.87 -8.29
C ASP A 34 3.09 -13.96 -8.34
N PHE A 35 3.01 -13.13 -9.37
CA PHE A 35 1.87 -12.25 -9.63
C PHE A 35 0.94 -12.92 -10.65
N GLY A 36 0.15 -13.89 -10.20
CA GLY A 36 -0.76 -14.64 -11.06
C GLY A 36 -2.07 -13.93 -11.38
N LYS A 37 -2.41 -12.88 -10.61
CA LYS A 37 -3.66 -12.11 -10.70
C LYS A 37 -3.39 -10.65 -11.04
N ALA A 38 -4.44 -9.97 -11.53
CA ALA A 38 -4.36 -8.54 -11.83
C ALA A 38 -4.19 -7.69 -10.57
N VAL A 39 -4.65 -8.17 -9.42
CA VAL A 39 -4.52 -7.50 -8.13
C VAL A 39 -3.80 -8.41 -7.16
N THR A 40 -2.73 -7.89 -6.56
CA THR A 40 -1.97 -8.55 -5.51
C THR A 40 -1.89 -7.65 -4.29
N PHE A 41 -2.15 -8.19 -3.11
CA PHE A 41 -2.03 -7.50 -1.84
C PHE A 41 -0.83 -8.02 -1.05
N PHE A 42 -0.12 -7.08 -0.41
CA PHE A 42 0.87 -7.35 0.62
C PHE A 42 0.30 -6.90 1.96
N VAL A 43 0.25 -7.81 2.93
CA VAL A 43 -0.30 -7.60 4.27
C VAL A 43 0.70 -8.05 5.33
N GLY A 44 0.44 -7.76 6.60
CA GLY A 44 1.29 -8.11 7.75
C GLY A 44 1.60 -6.91 8.61
N ASP A 45 2.31 -7.10 9.71
CA ASP A 45 2.60 -6.07 10.70
C ASP A 45 3.49 -4.94 10.18
N ASN A 46 3.49 -3.82 10.91
CA ASN A 46 4.37 -2.69 10.62
C ASN A 46 5.83 -3.11 10.81
N GLY A 47 6.70 -2.62 9.93
CA GLY A 47 8.13 -2.94 9.98
C GLY A 47 8.52 -4.27 9.33
N THR A 48 7.58 -5.08 8.82
CA THR A 48 7.90 -6.34 8.13
C THR A 48 8.49 -6.17 6.73
N GLY A 49 8.66 -4.93 6.23
CA GLY A 49 9.32 -4.66 4.95
C GLY A 49 8.42 -4.67 3.72
N LYS A 50 7.09 -4.64 3.87
CA LYS A 50 6.12 -4.57 2.75
C LYS A 50 6.35 -3.37 1.85
N SER A 51 6.38 -2.17 2.44
CA SER A 51 6.61 -0.91 1.72
C SER A 51 7.99 -0.86 1.10
N THR A 52 9.00 -1.45 1.75
CA THR A 52 10.36 -1.58 1.20
C THR A 52 10.37 -2.44 -0.07
N LEU A 53 9.64 -3.56 -0.08
CA LEU A 53 9.52 -4.40 -1.27
C LEU A 53 8.74 -3.68 -2.38
N LEU A 54 7.64 -3.01 -2.03
CA LEU A 54 6.83 -2.25 -3.00
C LEU A 54 7.65 -1.12 -3.64
N GLU A 55 8.44 -0.38 -2.85
CA GLU A 55 9.37 0.65 -3.32
C GLU A 55 10.43 0.07 -4.25
N ALA A 56 11.05 -1.06 -3.89
CA ALA A 56 12.03 -1.73 -4.75
C ALA A 56 11.43 -2.15 -6.09
N ILE A 57 10.19 -2.64 -6.10
CA ILE A 57 9.45 -2.92 -7.33
C ILE A 57 9.25 -1.63 -8.13
N ALA A 58 8.85 -0.52 -7.48
CA ALA A 58 8.63 0.77 -8.12
C ALA A 58 9.92 1.28 -8.80
N VAL A 59 11.03 1.29 -8.07
CA VAL A 59 12.33 1.71 -8.60
C VAL A 59 12.77 0.82 -9.77
N THR A 60 12.62 -0.50 -9.67
CA THR A 60 12.93 -1.44 -10.77
C THR A 60 12.09 -1.17 -12.03
N LEU A 61 10.88 -0.63 -11.87
CA LEU A 61 10.01 -0.23 -12.99
C LEU A 61 10.31 1.18 -13.52
N GLY A 62 11.17 1.94 -12.86
CA GLY A 62 11.54 3.31 -13.23
C GLY A 62 10.64 4.38 -12.67
N PHE A 63 9.87 4.09 -11.60
CA PHE A 63 9.16 5.11 -10.83
C PHE A 63 10.09 5.81 -9.85
N ASN A 64 9.74 7.04 -9.49
CA ASN A 64 10.39 7.75 -8.41
C ASN A 64 10.08 7.04 -7.06
N PRO A 65 11.07 6.80 -6.18
CA PRO A 65 10.84 6.18 -4.87
C PRO A 65 9.88 6.96 -3.96
N GLU A 66 9.75 8.28 -4.17
CA GLU A 66 8.78 9.11 -3.43
C GLU A 66 7.35 9.07 -4.02
N GLY A 67 7.16 8.43 -5.18
CA GLY A 67 5.87 8.30 -5.83
C GLY A 67 5.73 9.13 -7.10
N GLY A 68 4.58 9.01 -7.74
CA GLY A 68 4.23 9.67 -8.99
C GLY A 68 4.29 8.74 -10.21
N SER A 69 4.23 9.32 -11.40
CA SER A 69 4.43 8.60 -12.65
C SER A 69 5.91 8.52 -13.00
N GLY A 70 6.29 7.64 -13.94
CA GLY A 70 7.69 7.52 -14.38
C GLY A 70 8.33 8.79 -14.97
N ASN A 71 7.53 9.85 -15.18
CA ASN A 71 8.01 11.16 -15.65
C ASN A 71 8.27 12.16 -14.51
N PHE A 72 8.02 11.79 -13.27
CA PHE A 72 8.28 12.65 -12.10
C PHE A 72 9.76 12.55 -11.73
N CYS A 73 10.49 13.65 -11.90
CA CYS A 73 11.91 13.77 -11.59
C CYS A 73 12.13 14.69 -10.38
N PHE A 74 11.48 14.41 -9.25
CA PHE A 74 11.82 15.09 -8.00
C PHE A 74 12.38 14.06 -7.02
N SER A 75 13.39 14.44 -6.28
CA SER A 75 13.94 13.66 -5.17
C SER A 75 14.25 14.62 -4.05
N THR A 76 13.59 14.43 -2.91
CA THR A 76 13.91 15.18 -1.68
C THR A 76 15.05 14.50 -0.90
N ARG A 77 15.33 13.23 -1.20
CA ARG A 77 16.45 12.45 -0.63
C ARG A 77 16.98 11.42 -1.61
N ASP A 78 18.30 11.22 -1.64
CA ASP A 78 19.02 10.15 -2.38
C ASP A 78 18.91 8.78 -1.68
N THR A 79 17.75 8.43 -1.14
CA THR A 79 17.57 7.19 -0.38
C THR A 79 16.58 6.27 -1.08
N HIS A 80 17.00 5.66 -2.18
CA HIS A 80 16.28 4.49 -2.70
C HIS A 80 16.77 3.22 -2.00
N SER A 81 15.86 2.28 -1.87
CA SER A 81 16.15 0.99 -1.27
C SER A 81 17.20 0.24 -2.09
N GLU A 82 18.33 -0.13 -1.46
CA GLU A 82 19.36 -1.02 -2.04
C GLU A 82 18.75 -2.36 -2.54
N LEU A 83 17.53 -2.67 -2.13
CA LEU A 83 16.83 -3.89 -2.53
C LEU A 83 16.58 -3.95 -4.04
N SER A 84 16.32 -2.81 -4.70
CA SER A 84 16.11 -2.75 -6.14
C SER A 84 17.33 -3.21 -6.94
N ASP A 85 18.54 -3.01 -6.40
CA ASP A 85 19.80 -3.33 -7.07
C ASP A 85 20.12 -4.83 -7.04
N VAL A 86 19.55 -5.54 -6.07
CA VAL A 86 19.80 -6.97 -5.86
C VAL A 86 18.59 -7.85 -6.16
N MET A 87 17.45 -7.25 -6.49
CA MET A 87 16.21 -7.94 -6.79
C MET A 87 16.08 -8.28 -8.26
N ARG A 88 15.73 -9.53 -8.58
CA ARG A 88 15.49 -9.98 -9.95
C ARG A 88 13.99 -10.13 -10.23
N VAL A 89 13.49 -9.36 -11.20
CA VAL A 89 12.07 -9.31 -11.58
C VAL A 89 11.86 -9.94 -12.96
N SER A 90 10.90 -10.85 -13.05
CA SER A 90 10.40 -11.37 -14.32
C SER A 90 9.27 -10.47 -14.82
N ARG A 91 9.43 -9.93 -16.03
CA ARG A 91 8.43 -9.05 -16.66
C ARG A 91 7.52 -9.82 -17.61
N GLY A 92 6.32 -9.30 -17.80
CA GLY A 92 5.40 -9.75 -18.86
C GLY A 92 5.89 -9.41 -20.26
N VAL A 93 5.25 -9.99 -21.26
CA VAL A 93 5.60 -9.78 -22.68
C VAL A 93 5.30 -8.35 -23.13
N LYS A 94 4.23 -7.74 -22.60
CA LYS A 94 3.83 -6.37 -22.93
C LYS A 94 4.36 -5.40 -21.90
N LYS A 95 4.77 -4.20 -22.35
CA LYS A 95 5.08 -3.07 -21.46
C LYS A 95 3.80 -2.34 -21.07
N ALA A 96 3.70 -1.92 -19.82
CA ALA A 96 2.66 -1.01 -19.38
C ALA A 96 2.75 0.32 -20.14
N LYS A 97 1.61 0.84 -20.56
CA LYS A 97 1.52 2.15 -21.25
C LYS A 97 1.33 3.28 -20.25
N ASP A 98 0.83 2.96 -19.08
CA ASP A 98 0.61 3.88 -17.97
C ASP A 98 1.13 3.25 -16.69
N GLY A 99 1.34 4.07 -15.66
CA GLY A 99 1.71 3.58 -14.35
C GLY A 99 1.83 4.70 -13.34
N PHE A 100 1.64 4.33 -12.08
CA PHE A 100 1.73 5.24 -10.97
C PHE A 100 2.17 4.50 -9.71
N PHE A 101 3.09 5.10 -8.98
CA PHE A 101 3.42 4.70 -7.62
C PHE A 101 2.86 5.71 -6.65
N LEU A 102 2.04 5.27 -5.71
CA LEU A 102 1.37 6.12 -4.74
C LEU A 102 1.67 5.63 -3.32
N ARG A 103 2.23 6.53 -2.52
CA ARG A 103 2.47 6.31 -1.09
C ARG A 103 1.62 7.28 -0.30
N ALA A 104 0.93 6.80 0.74
CA ALA A 104 0.15 7.68 1.61
C ALA A 104 1.03 8.76 2.26
N GLU A 105 2.23 8.39 2.70
CA GLU A 105 3.19 9.30 3.35
C GLU A 105 3.66 10.44 2.46
N SER A 106 3.87 10.20 1.16
CA SER A 106 4.37 11.20 0.21
C SER A 106 3.29 11.77 -0.70
N PHE A 107 2.03 11.44 -0.47
CA PHE A 107 0.90 11.95 -1.29
C PHE A 107 0.85 13.48 -1.34
N TYR A 108 1.17 14.15 -0.23
CA TYR A 108 1.23 15.60 -0.18
C TYR A 108 2.32 16.16 -1.12
N ASN A 109 3.49 15.52 -1.18
CA ASN A 109 4.59 15.94 -2.06
C ASN A 109 4.19 15.76 -3.53
N VAL A 110 3.54 14.63 -3.86
CA VAL A 110 3.01 14.37 -5.20
C VAL A 110 1.95 15.41 -5.58
N ALA A 111 1.05 15.77 -4.67
CA ALA A 111 0.03 16.79 -4.89
C ALA A 111 0.67 18.17 -5.15
N THR A 112 1.70 18.53 -4.38
CA THR A 112 2.45 19.79 -4.56
C THR A 112 3.17 19.83 -5.90
N GLU A 113 3.78 18.73 -6.33
CA GLU A 113 4.45 18.68 -7.63
C GLU A 113 3.47 18.76 -8.80
N ILE A 114 2.28 18.16 -8.66
CA ILE A 114 1.20 18.31 -9.64
C ILE A 114 0.81 19.79 -9.77
N GLU A 115 0.73 20.54 -8.66
CA GLU A 115 0.45 21.98 -8.69
C GLU A 115 1.56 22.78 -9.34
N ASN A 116 2.82 22.52 -9.00
CA ASN A 116 3.98 23.18 -9.63
C ASN A 116 4.02 22.99 -11.16
N LEU A 117 3.61 21.80 -11.62
CA LEU A 117 3.51 21.51 -13.05
C LEU A 117 2.31 22.23 -13.68
N ALA A 118 1.19 22.29 -12.98
CA ALA A 118 -0.02 22.94 -13.45
C ALA A 118 0.11 24.47 -13.49
N ASP A 119 0.92 25.07 -12.63
CA ASP A 119 1.26 26.51 -12.69
C ASP A 119 2.03 26.87 -13.98
N ARG A 120 2.78 25.91 -14.53
CA ARG A 120 3.48 26.07 -15.82
C ARG A 120 2.59 25.80 -17.03
N ASP A 121 1.66 24.87 -16.90
CA ASP A 121 0.68 24.50 -17.92
C ASP A 121 -0.64 24.05 -17.25
N TYR A 122 -1.62 24.96 -17.28
CA TYR A 122 -2.94 24.72 -16.67
C TYR A 122 -3.65 23.47 -17.21
N SER A 123 -3.32 23.04 -18.44
CA SER A 123 -3.87 21.82 -19.02
C SER A 123 -3.51 20.56 -18.21
N PHE A 124 -2.47 20.64 -17.40
CA PHE A 124 -2.03 19.54 -16.53
C PHE A 124 -3.10 19.16 -15.50
N TYR A 125 -3.87 20.12 -14.99
CA TYR A 125 -5.01 19.83 -14.08
C TYR A 125 -6.07 18.93 -14.69
N ASN A 126 -6.25 18.96 -16.02
CA ASN A 126 -7.25 18.11 -16.68
C ASN A 126 -6.98 16.61 -16.47
N GLY A 127 -5.71 16.22 -16.33
CA GLY A 127 -5.30 14.85 -16.00
C GLY A 127 -5.57 14.44 -14.54
N TYR A 128 -5.93 15.38 -13.67
CA TYR A 128 -6.09 15.19 -12.23
C TYR A 128 -7.44 15.70 -11.69
N GLY A 129 -8.45 15.86 -12.56
CA GLY A 129 -9.81 16.25 -12.17
C GLY A 129 -10.10 17.74 -12.22
N GLY A 130 -9.22 18.57 -12.80
CA GLY A 130 -9.47 19.99 -13.09
C GLY A 130 -9.48 20.91 -11.89
N LYS A 131 -9.10 20.45 -10.70
CA LYS A 131 -9.06 21.21 -9.44
C LYS A 131 -7.74 20.99 -8.70
N SER A 132 -7.30 21.99 -7.94
CA SER A 132 -6.18 21.84 -7.01
C SER A 132 -6.43 20.68 -6.05
N MET A 133 -5.44 19.79 -5.89
CA MET A 133 -5.52 18.69 -4.95
C MET A 133 -5.47 19.17 -3.49
N HIS A 134 -4.81 20.32 -3.22
CA HIS A 134 -4.76 20.93 -1.89
C HIS A 134 -6.08 21.60 -1.48
N SER A 135 -6.98 21.90 -2.44
CA SER A 135 -8.31 22.44 -2.15
C SER A 135 -9.35 21.39 -1.79
N GLN A 136 -8.98 20.11 -1.83
CA GLN A 136 -9.84 18.94 -1.58
C GLN A 136 -9.44 18.25 -0.26
N SER A 137 -10.35 17.53 0.37
CA SER A 137 -9.97 16.63 1.45
C SER A 137 -9.04 15.50 0.94
N HIS A 138 -8.21 14.92 1.80
CA HIS A 138 -7.29 13.85 1.41
C HIS A 138 -8.00 12.70 0.66
N GLY A 139 -9.17 12.27 1.14
CA GLY A 139 -9.94 11.21 0.50
C GLY A 139 -10.50 11.61 -0.88
N GLU A 140 -10.92 12.86 -1.05
CA GLU A 140 -11.38 13.40 -2.34
C GLU A 140 -10.25 13.52 -3.34
N SER A 141 -9.11 14.05 -2.91
CA SER A 141 -7.90 14.18 -3.74
C SER A 141 -7.41 12.80 -4.21
N PHE A 142 -7.38 11.83 -3.29
CA PHE A 142 -6.98 10.46 -3.60
C PHE A 142 -7.93 9.81 -4.62
N ARG A 143 -9.24 9.93 -4.41
CA ARG A 143 -10.25 9.44 -5.34
C ARG A 143 -10.14 10.14 -6.70
N SER A 144 -9.97 11.46 -6.70
CA SER A 144 -9.79 12.26 -7.91
C SER A 144 -8.57 11.79 -8.71
N LEU A 145 -7.45 11.55 -8.03
CA LEU A 145 -6.24 10.97 -8.64
C LEU A 145 -6.55 9.64 -9.34
N MET A 146 -7.15 8.68 -8.61
CA MET A 146 -7.44 7.36 -9.17
C MET A 146 -8.38 7.42 -10.38
N MET A 147 -9.43 8.24 -10.30
CA MET A 147 -10.44 8.34 -11.36
C MET A 147 -9.96 9.07 -12.61
N ASN A 148 -9.08 10.04 -12.47
CA ASN A 148 -8.67 10.90 -13.59
C ASN A 148 -7.29 10.58 -14.13
N ARG A 149 -6.38 10.06 -13.27
CA ARG A 149 -4.99 9.81 -13.67
C ARG A 149 -4.75 8.37 -14.08
N PHE A 150 -5.45 7.37 -13.51
CA PHE A 150 -5.28 5.98 -13.89
C PHE A 150 -6.09 5.68 -15.15
N ARG A 151 -5.41 5.36 -16.24
CA ARG A 151 -6.01 5.27 -17.59
C ARG A 151 -6.20 3.85 -18.11
N GLY A 152 -5.86 2.84 -17.32
CA GLY A 152 -5.81 1.46 -17.80
C GLY A 152 -4.55 1.14 -18.60
N ASN A 153 -4.40 -0.11 -19.03
CA ASN A 153 -3.21 -0.65 -19.68
C ASN A 153 -1.92 -0.33 -18.90
N GLY A 154 -1.98 -0.35 -17.58
CA GLY A 154 -0.96 0.19 -16.69
C GLY A 154 -0.65 -0.71 -15.50
N ILE A 155 0.43 -0.35 -14.80
CA ILE A 155 0.80 -0.93 -13.51
C ILE A 155 0.73 0.13 -12.42
N TYR A 156 0.02 -0.17 -11.35
CA TYR A 156 -0.24 0.74 -10.25
C TYR A 156 0.22 0.11 -8.94
N LEU A 157 1.10 0.82 -8.26
CA LEU A 157 1.67 0.42 -6.97
C LEU A 157 1.11 1.36 -5.91
N LEU A 158 0.43 0.81 -4.89
CA LEU A 158 -0.25 1.60 -3.88
C LEU A 158 0.22 1.18 -2.48
N ASP A 159 0.76 2.13 -1.73
CA ASP A 159 1.24 1.93 -0.36
C ASP A 159 0.27 2.56 0.62
N GLU A 160 -0.44 1.73 1.38
CA GLU A 160 -1.43 2.09 2.41
C GLU A 160 -2.50 3.09 1.94
N PRO A 161 -3.17 2.85 0.80
CA PRO A 161 -4.15 3.79 0.27
C PRO A 161 -5.31 4.07 1.23
N GLU A 162 -5.62 3.16 2.15
CA GLU A 162 -6.66 3.33 3.17
C GLU A 162 -6.38 4.41 4.20
N ALA A 163 -5.13 4.80 4.42
CA ALA A 163 -4.76 5.81 5.42
C ALA A 163 -5.50 7.16 5.21
N ALA A 164 -5.86 7.46 3.96
CA ALA A 164 -6.61 8.66 3.60
C ALA A 164 -8.11 8.41 3.33
N LEU A 165 -8.60 7.16 3.44
CA LEU A 165 -9.93 6.76 2.97
C LEU A 165 -10.85 6.31 4.09
N SER A 166 -12.06 6.87 4.14
CA SER A 166 -13.14 6.30 4.96
C SER A 166 -13.52 4.89 4.47
N PRO A 167 -14.14 4.04 5.31
CA PRO A 167 -14.61 2.72 4.90
C PRO A 167 -15.48 2.74 3.64
N THR A 168 -16.37 3.73 3.50
CA THR A 168 -17.21 3.90 2.31
C THR A 168 -16.38 4.24 1.07
N THR A 169 -15.34 5.06 1.21
CA THR A 169 -14.45 5.41 0.10
C THR A 169 -13.58 4.22 -0.29
N GLN A 170 -13.15 3.39 0.66
CA GLN A 170 -12.45 2.13 0.36
C GLN A 170 -13.33 1.16 -0.45
N MET A 171 -14.63 1.04 -0.14
CA MET A 171 -15.57 0.27 -0.97
C MET A 171 -15.68 0.85 -2.38
N SER A 172 -15.72 2.18 -2.52
CA SER A 172 -15.71 2.82 -3.84
C SER A 172 -14.42 2.54 -4.63
N MET A 173 -13.28 2.45 -3.93
CA MET A 173 -12.00 2.07 -4.53
C MET A 173 -12.04 0.67 -5.15
N LEU A 174 -12.73 -0.31 -4.52
CA LEU A 174 -12.89 -1.64 -5.09
C LEU A 174 -13.57 -1.59 -6.47
N CYS A 175 -14.55 -0.69 -6.65
CA CYS A 175 -15.21 -0.49 -7.95
C CYS A 175 -14.22 0.07 -8.99
N ILE A 176 -13.40 1.05 -8.61
CA ILE A 176 -12.39 1.64 -9.50
C ILE A 176 -11.35 0.59 -9.90
N LEU A 177 -10.86 -0.23 -8.95
CA LEU A 177 -9.94 -1.34 -9.24
C LEU A 177 -10.57 -2.30 -10.27
N LYS A 178 -11.87 -2.60 -10.12
CA LYS A 178 -12.56 -3.52 -11.05
C LYS A 178 -12.67 -2.96 -12.46
N GLU A 179 -12.95 -1.68 -12.61
CA GLU A 179 -13.00 -1.06 -13.94
C GLU A 179 -11.61 -0.99 -14.59
N LEU A 180 -10.58 -0.66 -13.81
CA LEU A 180 -9.20 -0.62 -14.31
C LEU A 180 -8.65 -2.02 -14.63
N GLU A 181 -9.04 -3.06 -13.88
CA GLU A 181 -8.73 -4.46 -14.21
C GLU A 181 -9.26 -4.84 -15.59
N LYS A 182 -10.53 -4.45 -15.91
CA LYS A 182 -11.12 -4.66 -17.24
C LYS A 182 -10.36 -3.92 -18.35
N LEU A 183 -9.68 -2.83 -18.00
CA LEU A 183 -8.82 -2.06 -18.87
C LEU A 183 -7.36 -2.54 -18.85
N ASP A 184 -7.14 -3.83 -18.61
CA ASP A 184 -5.81 -4.46 -18.64
C ASP A 184 -4.80 -3.87 -17.65
N SER A 185 -5.24 -3.44 -16.46
CA SER A 185 -4.34 -2.95 -15.41
C SER A 185 -3.88 -4.03 -14.44
N GLN A 186 -2.68 -3.85 -13.88
CA GLN A 186 -2.15 -4.65 -12.78
C GLN A 186 -1.93 -3.77 -11.56
N PHE A 187 -2.28 -4.29 -10.38
CA PHE A 187 -2.13 -3.61 -9.10
C PHE A 187 -1.29 -4.44 -8.14
N ILE A 188 -0.38 -3.78 -7.42
CA ILE A 188 0.30 -4.34 -6.24
C ILE A 188 0.06 -3.33 -5.12
N ILE A 189 -0.59 -3.77 -4.04
CA ILE A 189 -1.13 -2.90 -3.00
C ILE A 189 -0.67 -3.39 -1.64
N VAL A 190 0.05 -2.56 -0.90
CA VAL A 190 0.28 -2.76 0.54
C VAL A 190 -0.92 -2.21 1.28
N THR A 191 -1.53 -3.00 2.16
CA THR A 191 -2.72 -2.56 2.91
C THR A 191 -2.90 -3.34 4.21
N HIS A 192 -3.50 -2.69 5.21
CA HIS A 192 -4.01 -3.31 6.43
C HIS A 192 -5.55 -3.42 6.43
N SER A 193 -6.21 -2.91 5.38
CA SER A 193 -7.67 -2.84 5.32
C SER A 193 -8.32 -4.18 4.97
N PRO A 194 -9.10 -4.80 5.85
CA PRO A 194 -9.87 -5.99 5.51
C PRO A 194 -10.95 -5.73 4.45
N ILE A 195 -11.33 -4.45 4.23
CA ILE A 195 -12.26 -4.07 3.14
C ILE A 195 -11.57 -4.22 1.79
N LEU A 196 -10.34 -3.71 1.64
CA LEU A 196 -9.60 -3.81 0.39
C LEU A 196 -9.21 -5.25 0.09
N LEU A 197 -8.79 -6.02 1.10
CA LEU A 197 -8.43 -7.43 0.97
C LEU A 197 -9.58 -8.32 0.50
N ALA A 198 -10.83 -7.88 0.66
CA ALA A 198 -12.01 -8.59 0.17
C ALA A 198 -12.17 -8.54 -1.36
N TYR A 199 -11.25 -7.86 -2.09
CA TYR A 199 -11.30 -7.80 -3.55
C TYR A 199 -11.27 -9.21 -4.17
N PRO A 200 -12.25 -9.57 -5.03
CA PRO A 200 -12.35 -10.92 -5.55
C PRO A 200 -11.23 -11.23 -6.55
N ASN A 201 -10.79 -12.49 -6.56
CA ASN A 201 -9.78 -12.97 -7.50
C ASN A 201 -8.44 -12.23 -7.41
N SER A 202 -8.01 -11.89 -6.20
CA SER A 202 -6.68 -11.34 -5.89
C SER A 202 -5.74 -12.43 -5.35
N ASP A 203 -4.44 -12.13 -5.38
CA ASP A 203 -3.43 -12.85 -4.60
C ASP A 203 -3.10 -12.04 -3.35
N ILE A 204 -2.99 -12.68 -2.19
CA ILE A 204 -2.63 -12.04 -0.92
C ILE A 204 -1.37 -12.71 -0.39
N TYR A 205 -0.34 -11.93 -0.12
CA TYR A 205 0.90 -12.36 0.50
C TYR A 205 1.02 -11.71 1.87
N GLU A 206 1.08 -12.51 2.93
CA GLU A 206 1.26 -12.06 4.29
C GLU A 206 2.73 -12.13 4.68
N PHE A 207 3.21 -11.03 5.27
CA PHE A 207 4.59 -10.83 5.69
C PHE A 207 4.64 -10.90 7.22
N ASP A 208 5.42 -11.81 7.74
CA ASP A 208 5.64 -11.98 9.17
C ASP A 208 7.13 -12.16 9.51
N GLU A 209 7.43 -12.54 10.75
CA GLU A 209 8.78 -12.81 11.21
C GLU A 209 9.39 -14.08 10.59
N GLU A 210 8.59 -15.01 10.10
CA GLU A 210 9.02 -16.27 9.50
C GLU A 210 9.28 -16.13 8.00
N GLY A 211 8.56 -15.21 7.32
CA GLY A 211 8.75 -15.01 5.89
C GLY A 211 7.60 -14.32 5.17
N ILE A 212 7.34 -14.79 3.96
CA ILE A 212 6.24 -14.33 3.11
C ILE A 212 5.41 -15.57 2.72
N GLU A 213 4.14 -15.56 3.09
CA GLU A 213 3.23 -16.67 2.80
C GLU A 213 2.03 -16.20 1.99
N LYS A 214 1.59 -17.02 1.04
CA LYS A 214 0.35 -16.76 0.30
C LYS A 214 -0.84 -17.28 1.09
N LYS A 215 -1.78 -16.38 1.40
CA LYS A 215 -2.97 -16.69 2.23
C LYS A 215 -4.27 -16.38 1.54
N GLY A 216 -5.33 -17.05 1.99
CA GLY A 216 -6.71 -16.70 1.64
C GLY A 216 -7.19 -15.49 2.44
N TYR A 217 -8.11 -14.69 1.90
CA TYR A 217 -8.67 -13.50 2.55
C TYR A 217 -9.06 -13.71 4.02
N LYS A 218 -9.77 -14.82 4.31
CA LYS A 218 -10.26 -15.13 5.66
C LYS A 218 -9.19 -15.70 6.61
N GLU A 219 -8.01 -15.96 6.10
CA GLU A 219 -6.87 -16.50 6.85
C GLU A 219 -5.89 -15.39 7.25
N THR A 220 -6.03 -14.19 6.69
CA THR A 220 -5.19 -13.04 7.02
C THR A 220 -5.44 -12.57 8.45
N GLU A 221 -4.39 -12.16 9.15
CA GLU A 221 -4.49 -11.63 10.51
C GLU A 221 -5.41 -10.41 10.57
N SER A 222 -5.29 -9.48 9.60
CA SER A 222 -6.16 -8.30 9.51
C SER A 222 -7.65 -8.65 9.50
N TYR A 223 -8.04 -9.70 8.75
CA TYR A 223 -9.43 -10.16 8.74
C TYR A 223 -9.83 -10.79 10.07
N LEU A 224 -9.01 -11.72 10.59
CA LEU A 224 -9.33 -12.49 11.79
C LEU A 224 -9.47 -11.58 13.02
N VAL A 225 -8.51 -10.66 13.23
CA VAL A 225 -8.52 -9.74 14.35
C VAL A 225 -9.70 -8.77 14.26
N THR A 226 -9.89 -8.14 13.09
CA THR A 226 -11.00 -7.20 12.89
C THR A 226 -12.35 -7.88 13.07
N LYS A 227 -12.53 -9.06 12.50
CA LYS A 227 -13.78 -9.81 12.63
C LYS A 227 -14.04 -10.20 14.07
N SER A 228 -13.05 -10.74 14.79
CA SER A 228 -13.20 -11.14 16.19
C SER A 228 -13.59 -9.95 17.07
N PHE A 229 -12.98 -8.78 16.83
CA PHE A 229 -13.33 -7.55 17.55
C PHE A 229 -14.77 -7.10 17.27
N LEU A 230 -15.17 -7.06 15.98
CA LEU A 230 -16.51 -6.61 15.59
C LEU A 230 -17.62 -7.56 16.03
N ASP A 231 -17.36 -8.87 16.06
CA ASP A 231 -18.32 -9.87 16.54
C ASP A 231 -18.58 -9.79 18.07
N ASN A 232 -17.55 -9.41 18.86
CA ASN A 232 -17.65 -9.36 20.33
C ASN A 232 -16.79 -8.21 20.93
N PRO A 233 -17.11 -6.93 20.65
CA PRO A 233 -16.28 -5.80 21.05
C PRO A 233 -16.13 -5.66 22.58
N GLU A 234 -17.21 -5.88 23.34
CA GLU A 234 -17.19 -5.76 24.80
C GLU A 234 -16.24 -6.80 25.43
N GLN A 235 -16.32 -8.05 24.99
CA GLN A 235 -15.46 -9.12 25.48
C GLN A 235 -13.98 -8.84 25.15
N MET A 236 -13.70 -8.41 23.93
CA MET A 236 -12.33 -8.09 23.50
C MET A 236 -11.75 -6.91 24.30
N ILE A 237 -12.54 -5.86 24.52
CA ILE A 237 -12.14 -4.70 25.32
C ILE A 237 -11.85 -5.11 26.77
N ASN A 238 -12.71 -5.92 27.40
CA ASN A 238 -12.51 -6.39 28.76
C ASN A 238 -11.21 -7.19 28.89
N LEU A 239 -10.94 -8.13 27.97
CA LEU A 239 -9.70 -8.90 27.96
C LEU A 239 -8.46 -8.01 27.79
N LEU A 240 -8.54 -6.99 26.94
CA LEU A 240 -7.46 -6.02 26.77
C LEU A 240 -7.21 -5.22 28.05
N PHE A 241 -8.25 -4.73 28.71
CA PHE A 241 -8.11 -3.94 29.92
C PHE A 241 -7.59 -4.78 31.11
N GLU A 242 -8.01 -6.03 31.22
CA GLU A 242 -7.45 -6.97 32.23
C GLU A 242 -5.96 -7.22 31.98
N LYS A 243 -5.56 -7.51 30.73
CA LYS A 243 -4.18 -7.81 30.37
C LYS A 243 -3.24 -6.61 30.55
N TRP A 244 -3.71 -5.39 30.26
CA TRP A 244 -2.91 -4.16 30.34
C TRP A 244 -3.03 -3.46 31.70
N GLY A 245 -3.72 -4.05 32.67
CA GLY A 245 -3.81 -3.54 34.05
C GLY A 245 -4.58 -2.22 34.17
N CYS A 246 -5.46 -1.90 33.22
CA CYS A 246 -6.43 -0.81 33.36
C CYS A 246 -7.51 -1.22 34.36
N ARG A 247 -7.14 -1.33 35.66
CA ARG A 247 -8.14 -1.47 36.73
C ARG A 247 -8.96 -0.20 36.76
N GLU A 248 -10.29 -0.35 36.78
CA GLU A 248 -11.19 0.74 37.10
C GLU A 248 -10.70 1.36 38.41
N THR A 249 -10.17 2.57 38.38
CA THR A 249 -10.11 3.42 39.55
C THR A 249 -11.56 3.74 39.89
N SER A 250 -12.13 2.97 40.80
CA SER A 250 -13.42 3.24 41.43
C SER A 250 -13.40 4.67 41.97
N ILE A 251 -13.96 5.61 41.19
CA ILE A 251 -14.28 6.94 41.68
C ILE A 251 -15.37 6.72 42.72
N SER A 252 -14.96 6.56 44.00
CA SER A 252 -15.85 6.61 45.11
C SER A 252 -16.43 8.02 45.19
N THR A 253 -17.63 8.20 44.66
CA THR A 253 -18.46 9.36 44.95
C THR A 253 -18.89 9.28 46.42
N SER A 254 -18.06 9.79 47.31
CA SER A 254 -18.49 10.10 48.67
C SER A 254 -19.42 11.30 48.58
N HIS A 255 -20.73 11.05 48.52
CA HIS A 255 -21.71 12.03 48.91
C HIS A 255 -21.51 12.40 50.39
N ARG A 256 -20.88 13.54 50.63
CA ARG A 256 -21.01 14.20 51.93
C ARG A 256 -22.36 14.95 51.94
N THR A 257 -23.32 14.34 52.59
CA THR A 257 -24.46 15.06 53.15
C THR A 257 -23.96 15.98 54.29
N LYS A 258 -24.21 17.26 54.17
CA LYS A 258 -24.56 18.19 55.25
C LYS A 258 -25.46 19.28 54.70
#